data_dda845d3bbe7876756f5eaad4352896d
#
_entry.id   dda845d3bbe7876756f5eaad4352896d
#
_cell.length_a   1.000
_cell.length_b   1.000
_cell.length_c   1.000
_cell.angle_alpha   90.00
_cell.angle_beta   90.00
_cell.angle_gamma   90.00
#
_symmetry.space_group_name_H-M   'P 1'
#
loop_
_entity.id
_entity.type
_entity.pdbx_description
1 polymer ?
#
loop_
_entity_poly.entity_id
_entity_poly.type
_entity_poly.pdbx_seq_one_letter_code
_entity_poly.pdbx_strand_id
1 'polypeptide(L)'
;MFAATLCWLTGRPDWLRATTRRWLGAQGLPDGDLFMRPGGDRRPARLYKLGVLGQLSSREIAAFIDDDSEVVDAALTAGYPAVLADWADRAPTLREAQDRLGRT
;
A
#
# COMPACT_ATOMS: atom_id res chain seq x y z
N MET A 1 -3.80 12.03 -23.42
CA MET A 1 -4.65 11.43 -22.38
C MET A 1 -3.81 10.45 -21.56
N PHE A 2 -3.81 10.59 -20.26
CA PHE A 2 -3.09 9.67 -19.38
C PHE A 2 -3.99 8.50 -19.01
N ALA A 3 -3.46 7.29 -19.17
CA ALA A 3 -4.03 6.12 -18.51
C ALA A 3 -3.27 5.94 -17.18
N ALA A 4 -3.92 6.20 -16.07
CA ALA A 4 -3.32 5.97 -14.76
C ALA A 4 -3.19 4.47 -14.52
N THR A 5 -2.01 4.03 -14.11
CA THR A 5 -1.77 2.65 -13.68
C THR A 5 -1.98 2.57 -12.18
N LEU A 6 -2.83 1.66 -11.75
CA LEU A 6 -3.06 1.40 -10.33
C LEU A 6 -2.07 0.36 -9.84
N CYS A 7 -1.44 0.65 -8.71
CA CYS A 7 -0.56 -0.30 -8.02
C CYS A 7 -1.01 -0.43 -6.56
N TRP A 8 -0.97 -1.64 -6.06
CA TRP A 8 -1.24 -1.94 -4.65
C TRP A 8 0.08 -2.14 -3.93
N LEU A 9 0.27 -1.45 -2.81
CA LEU A 9 1.48 -1.54 -2.01
C LEU A 9 1.11 -1.89 -0.57
N THR A 10 1.60 -3.02 -0.08
CA THR A 10 1.29 -3.51 1.26
C THR A 10 2.55 -3.95 1.99
N GLY A 11 2.60 -3.73 3.31
CA GLY A 11 3.65 -4.26 4.16
C GLY A 11 3.48 -5.73 4.52
N ARG A 12 2.48 -6.41 3.98
CA ARG A 12 2.27 -7.84 4.21
C ARG A 12 3.35 -8.65 3.51
N PRO A 13 3.81 -9.77 4.11
CA PRO A 13 4.85 -10.58 3.49
C PRO A 13 4.35 -11.24 2.20
N ASP A 14 5.26 -11.43 1.25
CA ASP A 14 4.95 -11.91 -0.09
C ASP A 14 4.39 -13.34 -0.15
N TRP A 15 4.62 -14.15 0.87
CA TRP A 15 4.01 -15.49 0.94
C TRP A 15 2.49 -15.43 1.14
N LEU A 16 1.94 -14.26 1.46
CA LEU A 16 0.49 -14.02 1.56
C LEU A 16 -0.10 -13.47 0.25
N ARG A 17 0.62 -13.54 -0.86
CA ARG A 17 0.19 -12.91 -2.13
C ARG A 17 -1.16 -13.41 -2.61
N ALA A 18 -1.35 -14.73 -2.67
CA ALA A 18 -2.61 -15.30 -3.16
C ALA A 18 -3.79 -14.89 -2.27
N THR A 19 -3.60 -14.93 -0.95
CA THR A 19 -4.61 -14.52 0.02
C THR A 19 -4.96 -13.03 -0.15
N THR A 20 -3.95 -12.19 -0.34
CA THR A 20 -4.12 -10.75 -0.51
C THR A 20 -4.89 -10.45 -1.79
N ARG A 21 -4.54 -11.10 -2.91
CA ARG A 21 -5.26 -10.90 -4.17
C ARG A 21 -6.73 -11.32 -4.06
N ARG A 22 -7.00 -12.43 -3.41
CA ARG A 22 -8.38 -12.89 -3.19
C ARG A 22 -9.16 -11.88 -2.35
N TRP A 23 -8.54 -11.34 -1.32
CA TRP A 23 -9.19 -10.33 -0.48
C TRP A 23 -9.49 -9.07 -1.28
N LEU A 24 -8.53 -8.55 -2.05
CA LEU A 24 -8.74 -7.37 -2.88
C LEU A 24 -9.90 -7.58 -3.85
N GLY A 25 -9.95 -8.74 -4.52
CA GLY A 25 -11.03 -9.07 -5.44
C GLY A 25 -12.38 -9.18 -4.74
N ALA A 26 -12.42 -9.78 -3.55
CA ALA A 26 -13.66 -9.93 -2.78
C ALA A 26 -14.21 -8.57 -2.32
N GLN A 27 -13.35 -7.55 -2.16
CA GLN A 27 -13.77 -6.19 -1.84
C GLN A 27 -14.20 -5.40 -3.08
N GLY A 28 -14.15 -5.99 -4.27
CA GLY A 28 -14.50 -5.31 -5.50
C GLY A 28 -13.47 -4.28 -5.96
N LEU A 29 -12.24 -4.37 -5.45
CA LEU A 29 -11.18 -3.43 -5.81
C LEU A 29 -10.60 -3.78 -7.18
N PRO A 30 -10.20 -2.77 -7.98
CA PRO A 30 -9.65 -3.02 -9.31
C PRO A 30 -8.34 -3.80 -9.26
N ASP A 31 -8.06 -4.56 -10.31
CA ASP A 31 -6.76 -5.20 -10.49
C ASP A 31 -5.66 -4.15 -10.68
N GLY A 32 -4.48 -4.49 -10.20
CA GLY A 32 -3.27 -3.67 -10.35
C GLY A 32 -2.07 -4.47 -9.92
N ASP A 33 -0.89 -3.95 -10.23
CA ASP A 33 0.35 -4.56 -9.75
C ASP A 33 0.35 -4.57 -8.22
N LEU A 34 0.76 -5.69 -7.65
CA LEU A 34 0.77 -5.87 -6.20
C LEU A 34 2.22 -5.96 -5.71
N PHE A 35 2.64 -4.95 -4.95
CA PHE A 35 3.96 -4.90 -4.33
C PHE A 35 3.85 -5.33 -2.89
N MET A 36 4.56 -6.38 -2.53
CA MET A 36 4.53 -6.96 -1.19
C MET A 36 5.92 -7.03 -0.58
N ARG A 37 5.98 -6.99 0.73
CA ARG A 37 7.23 -7.08 1.47
C ARG A 37 7.86 -8.45 1.25
N PRO A 38 9.15 -8.53 0.86
CA PRO A 38 9.86 -9.81 0.81
C PRO A 38 9.82 -10.51 2.17
N GLY A 39 9.62 -11.83 2.17
CA GLY A 39 9.63 -12.60 3.40
C GLY A 39 10.98 -12.44 4.10
N GLY A 40 11.01 -12.11 5.34
CA GLY A 40 12.25 -11.82 6.07
C GLY A 40 12.64 -10.35 6.12
N ASP A 41 12.01 -9.48 5.34
CA ASP A 41 12.21 -8.04 5.46
C ASP A 41 11.50 -7.55 6.73
N ARG A 42 12.27 -7.04 7.69
CA ARG A 42 11.76 -6.60 8.99
C ARG A 42 11.83 -5.10 9.19
N ARG A 43 12.10 -4.35 8.13
CA ARG A 43 12.15 -2.89 8.21
C ARG A 43 10.77 -2.34 8.62
N PRO A 44 10.71 -1.19 9.31
CA PRO A 44 9.44 -0.50 9.51
C PRO A 44 8.71 -0.28 8.18
N ALA A 45 7.38 -0.32 8.21
CA ALA A 45 6.56 -0.18 7.01
C ALA A 45 6.91 1.07 6.20
N ARG A 46 7.18 2.20 6.87
CA ARG A 46 7.54 3.44 6.19
C ARG A 46 8.80 3.31 5.35
N LEU A 47 9.81 2.57 5.85
CA LEU A 47 11.07 2.38 5.12
C LEU A 47 10.89 1.45 3.93
N TYR A 48 10.17 0.35 4.12
CA TYR A 48 9.86 -0.56 3.02
C TYR A 48 9.08 0.16 1.92
N LYS A 49 8.03 0.88 2.28
CA LYS A 49 7.17 1.55 1.30
C LYS A 49 7.91 2.68 0.58
N LEU A 50 8.77 3.44 1.29
CA LEU A 50 9.61 4.43 0.62
C LEU A 50 10.55 3.80 -0.40
N GLY A 51 11.11 2.63 -0.09
CA GLY A 51 11.95 1.90 -1.04
C GLY A 51 11.19 1.53 -2.31
N VAL A 52 9.95 1.06 -2.18
CA VAL A 52 9.10 0.76 -3.34
C VAL A 52 8.76 2.02 -4.13
N LEU A 53 8.39 3.10 -3.46
CA LEU A 53 8.12 4.37 -4.13
C LEU A 53 9.33 4.84 -4.92
N GLY A 54 10.55 4.66 -4.38
CA GLY A 54 11.78 4.99 -5.08
C GLY A 54 11.97 4.14 -6.34
N GLN A 55 11.64 2.86 -6.30
CA GLN A 55 11.68 2.00 -7.48
C GLN A 55 10.65 2.42 -8.52
N LEU A 56 9.50 2.92 -8.10
CA LEU A 56 8.44 3.38 -8.98
C LEU A 56 8.68 4.81 -9.49
N SER A 57 9.68 5.51 -8.99
CA SER A 57 9.93 6.92 -9.33
C SER A 57 10.28 7.13 -10.81
N SER A 58 10.69 6.07 -11.53
CA SER A 58 10.85 6.12 -12.98
C SER A 58 9.52 6.27 -13.71
N ARG A 59 8.42 6.01 -13.01
CA ARG A 59 7.04 6.26 -13.45
C ARG A 59 6.55 7.49 -12.72
N GLU A 60 5.78 8.31 -13.38
CA GLU A 60 5.19 9.48 -12.73
C GLU A 60 4.15 9.04 -11.71
N ILE A 61 4.41 9.31 -10.42
CA ILE A 61 3.47 9.00 -9.35
C ILE A 61 2.50 10.18 -9.22
N ALA A 62 1.23 9.95 -9.55
CA ALA A 62 0.20 10.97 -9.45
C ALA A 62 -0.29 11.15 -8.01
N ALA A 63 -0.41 10.05 -7.27
CA ALA A 63 -0.80 10.07 -5.86
C ALA A 63 -0.39 8.78 -5.17
N PHE A 64 -0.05 8.88 -3.88
CA PHE A 64 0.17 7.74 -3.00
C PHE A 64 -0.78 7.86 -1.81
N ILE A 65 -1.62 6.87 -1.61
CA ILE A 65 -2.65 6.89 -0.58
C ILE A 65 -2.38 5.77 0.42
N ASP A 66 -2.31 6.12 1.70
CA ASP A 66 -2.05 5.15 2.77
C ASP A 66 -2.82 5.58 4.02
N ASP A 67 -3.20 4.63 4.87
CA ASP A 67 -3.91 4.90 6.11
C ASP A 67 -2.98 5.06 7.32
N ASP A 68 -1.70 4.82 7.16
CA ASP A 68 -0.71 4.96 8.20
C ASP A 68 -0.07 6.36 8.12
N SER A 69 -0.33 7.17 9.14
CA SER A 69 0.19 8.54 9.18
C SER A 69 1.71 8.62 9.16
N GLU A 70 2.42 7.66 9.76
CA GLU A 70 3.89 7.62 9.72
C GLU A 70 4.40 7.40 8.31
N VAL A 71 3.74 6.52 7.55
CA VAL A 71 4.09 6.27 6.15
C VAL A 71 3.82 7.51 5.31
N VAL A 72 2.66 8.14 5.49
CA VAL A 72 2.28 9.34 4.74
C VAL A 72 3.26 10.48 5.03
N ASP A 73 3.60 10.72 6.30
CA ASP A 73 4.53 11.78 6.68
C ASP A 73 5.91 11.54 6.07
N ALA A 74 6.39 10.29 6.10
CA ALA A 74 7.68 9.95 5.50
C ALA A 74 7.67 10.15 3.98
N ALA A 75 6.58 9.78 3.31
CA ALA A 75 6.44 9.95 1.88
C ALA A 75 6.38 11.43 1.48
N LEU A 76 5.64 12.25 2.22
CA LEU A 76 5.59 13.68 2.00
C LEU A 76 6.97 14.33 2.17
N THR A 77 7.69 13.94 3.22
CA THR A 77 9.05 14.45 3.48
C THR A 77 9.99 14.09 2.34
N ALA A 78 9.81 12.91 1.74
CA ALA A 78 10.61 12.46 0.60
C ALA A 78 10.18 13.09 -0.74
N GLY A 79 9.11 13.89 -0.75
CA GLY A 79 8.66 14.60 -1.95
C GLY A 79 7.60 13.89 -2.78
N TYR A 80 7.00 12.82 -2.27
CA TYR A 80 5.93 12.12 -2.98
C TYR A 80 4.56 12.74 -2.67
N PRO A 81 3.63 12.73 -3.63
CA PRO A 81 2.28 13.27 -3.43
C PRO A 81 1.41 12.31 -2.60
N ALA A 82 1.64 12.29 -1.29
CA ALA A 82 0.99 11.35 -0.38
C ALA A 82 -0.28 11.95 0.24
N VAL A 83 -1.28 11.10 0.43
CA VAL A 83 -2.57 11.47 1.02
C VAL A 83 -2.91 10.45 2.10
N LEU A 84 -3.28 10.94 3.27
CA LEU A 84 -3.72 10.08 4.37
C LEU A 84 -5.15 9.62 4.12
N ALA A 85 -5.35 8.31 4.09
CA ALA A 85 -6.67 7.71 3.96
C ALA A 85 -7.35 7.61 5.34
N ASP A 86 -7.69 8.74 5.91
CA ASP A 86 -8.30 8.79 7.24
C ASP A 86 -9.71 8.19 7.27
N TRP A 87 -10.37 8.13 6.13
CA TRP A 87 -11.67 7.48 5.98
C TRP A 87 -11.60 5.95 6.12
N ALA A 88 -10.42 5.34 5.93
CA ALA A 88 -10.25 3.89 6.02
C ALA A 88 -10.53 3.37 7.43
N ASP A 89 -10.24 4.16 8.44
CA ASP A 89 -10.54 3.82 9.83
C ASP A 89 -12.06 3.67 10.08
N ARG A 90 -12.86 4.24 9.21
CA ARG A 90 -14.34 4.19 9.30
C ARG A 90 -14.91 3.04 8.50
N ALA A 91 -14.09 2.28 7.77
CA ALA A 91 -14.54 1.17 6.96
C ALA A 91 -14.37 -0.13 7.76
N PRO A 92 -15.44 -0.75 8.28
CA PRO A 92 -15.31 -1.95 9.11
C PRO A 92 -14.59 -3.09 8.40
N THR A 93 -14.78 -3.25 7.11
CA THR A 93 -14.14 -4.30 6.31
C THR A 93 -12.62 -4.16 6.29
N LEU A 94 -12.11 -2.94 6.13
CA LEU A 94 -10.66 -2.71 6.14
C LEU A 94 -10.06 -2.95 7.51
N ARG A 95 -10.72 -2.49 8.57
CA ARG A 95 -10.26 -2.74 9.95
C ARG A 95 -10.22 -4.23 10.24
N GLU A 96 -11.28 -4.94 9.91
CA GLU A 96 -11.36 -6.38 10.14
C GLU A 96 -10.25 -7.10 9.39
N ALA A 97 -9.99 -6.73 8.14
CA ALA A 97 -8.93 -7.33 7.35
C ALA A 97 -7.55 -7.04 7.94
N GLN A 98 -7.30 -5.83 8.41
CA GLN A 98 -6.05 -5.48 9.06
C GLN A 98 -5.84 -6.26 10.35
N ASP A 99 -6.89 -6.41 11.15
CA ASP A 99 -6.80 -7.15 12.42
C ASP A 99 -6.54 -8.65 12.20
N ARG A 100 -7.13 -9.23 11.17
CA ARG A 100 -7.01 -10.66 10.87
C ARG A 100 -5.73 -11.02 10.11
N LEU A 101 -5.26 -10.12 9.24
CA LEU A 101 -4.19 -10.43 8.29
C LEU A 101 -2.91 -9.61 8.53
N GLY A 102 -2.90 -8.80 9.56
CA GLY A 102 -1.81 -7.91 9.86
C GLY A 102 -1.93 -6.57 9.14
N ARG A 103 -1.31 -5.54 9.70
CA ARG A 103 -1.34 -4.19 9.12
C ARG A 103 -0.44 -4.10 7.90
N THR A 104 -0.93 -3.36 6.95
CA THR A 104 -0.21 -3.12 5.70
C THR A 104 0.81 -1.98 5.81
#